data_42ff044f8556862deef8c4cbbdcd340a
#
_entry.id   42ff044f8556862deef8c4cbbdcd340a
#
_cell.length_a   1.000
_cell.length_b   1.000
_cell.length_c   1.000
_cell.angle_alpha   90.00
_cell.angle_beta   90.00
_cell.angle_gamma   90.00
#
_symmetry.space_group_name_H-M   'P 1'
#
loop_
_entity.id
_entity.type
_entity.pdbx_description
1 polymer ?
#
loop_
_entity_poly.entity_id
_entity_poly.type
_entity_poly.pdbx_seq_one_letter_code
_entity_poly.pdbx_strand_id
1 'polypeptide(L)'
;RFFMGNKRTKKSISLEGFVFLAIFLGIFGGMGMKMGGVNMLNTLMNTGYQLLLETVFYIMAIAVLAGAISGLFSEFGVISMVNKLLSPLMKPLYNLPGAAALGVITTYLSDNPAILGLAEDKNFRKYFKKFQLPALTNLGTSFGMGLIVSTFMIGLKLKGGHTGTAVLVGNFSAIIGSIISVRIMLHFTKKEYGTEEYCIQFEEHEDMDAIMNTREIRDGGIGGRAI
;
A
#
# COMPACT_ATOMS: atom_id res chain seq x y z
N ARG A 1 22.37 11.91 -15.99
CA ARG A 1 22.42 11.06 -17.20
C ARG A 1 21.20 10.14 -17.13
N PHE A 2 20.16 10.49 -17.83
CA PHE A 2 18.96 9.69 -18.09
C PHE A 2 19.38 8.34 -18.71
N PHE A 3 18.92 7.24 -18.10
CA PHE A 3 19.05 5.92 -18.71
C PHE A 3 18.20 5.88 -19.97
N MET A 4 18.80 6.08 -21.11
CA MET A 4 18.23 5.69 -22.40
C MET A 4 18.26 4.16 -22.45
N GLY A 5 17.23 3.52 -21.98
CA GLY A 5 17.01 2.10 -22.20
C GLY A 5 16.94 1.85 -23.69
N ASN A 6 17.83 1.01 -24.19
CA ASN A 6 17.88 0.56 -25.56
C ASN A 6 16.51 -0.04 -25.95
N LYS A 7 15.67 0.72 -26.62
CA LYS A 7 14.37 0.25 -27.14
C LYS A 7 14.66 -0.85 -28.18
N ARG A 8 14.59 -2.10 -27.73
CA ARG A 8 14.61 -3.25 -28.65
C ARG A 8 13.37 -3.15 -29.55
N THR A 9 13.52 -2.62 -30.72
CA THR A 9 12.47 -2.63 -31.75
C THR A 9 12.34 -4.04 -32.29
N LYS A 10 11.17 -4.66 -32.12
CA LYS A 10 10.82 -5.93 -32.76
C LYS A 10 10.13 -5.66 -34.10
N LYS A 11 10.20 -6.59 -35.00
CA LYS A 11 9.43 -6.53 -36.27
C LYS A 11 7.95 -6.44 -35.95
N SER A 12 7.23 -5.60 -36.70
CA SER A 12 5.79 -5.36 -36.50
C SER A 12 4.95 -6.64 -36.59
N ILE A 13 5.35 -7.57 -37.45
CA ILE A 13 4.75 -8.91 -37.55
C ILE A 13 5.77 -9.90 -37.00
N SER A 14 5.45 -10.53 -35.88
CA SER A 14 6.32 -11.51 -35.20
C SER A 14 5.57 -12.83 -34.97
N LEU A 15 6.32 -13.92 -34.84
CA LEU A 15 5.77 -15.23 -34.47
C LEU A 15 4.97 -15.17 -33.15
N GLU A 16 5.40 -14.29 -32.21
CA GLU A 16 4.71 -14.05 -30.96
C GLU A 16 3.23 -13.62 -31.16
N GLY A 17 2.96 -12.76 -32.18
CA GLY A 17 1.62 -12.32 -32.51
C GLY A 17 0.71 -13.49 -33.00
N PHE A 18 1.26 -14.39 -33.81
CA PHE A 18 0.52 -15.56 -34.26
C PHE A 18 0.26 -16.56 -33.13
N VAL A 19 1.24 -16.80 -32.26
CA VAL A 19 1.09 -17.64 -31.09
C VAL A 19 0.04 -17.06 -30.13
N PHE A 20 0.11 -15.76 -29.86
CA PHE A 20 -0.89 -15.08 -29.03
C PHE A 20 -2.29 -15.20 -29.63
N LEU A 21 -2.45 -14.95 -30.94
CA LEU A 21 -3.73 -15.04 -31.61
C LEU A 21 -4.28 -16.46 -31.57
N ALA A 22 -3.43 -17.48 -31.77
CA ALA A 22 -3.85 -18.89 -31.70
C ALA A 22 -4.34 -19.25 -30.28
N ILE A 23 -3.62 -18.83 -29.23
CA ILE A 23 -4.01 -19.05 -27.84
C ILE A 23 -5.33 -18.30 -27.55
N PHE A 24 -5.45 -17.04 -27.95
CA PHE A 24 -6.64 -16.24 -27.76
C PHE A 24 -7.88 -16.86 -28.41
N LEU A 25 -7.77 -17.23 -29.70
CA LEU A 25 -8.84 -17.90 -30.44
C LEU A 25 -9.15 -19.29 -29.85
N GLY A 26 -8.15 -20.02 -29.39
CA GLY A 26 -8.33 -21.32 -28.73
C GLY A 26 -9.14 -21.20 -27.44
N ILE A 27 -8.83 -20.23 -26.59
CA ILE A 27 -9.55 -20.01 -25.32
C ILE A 27 -10.97 -19.51 -25.59
N PHE A 28 -11.13 -18.41 -26.33
CA PHE A 28 -12.45 -17.81 -26.58
C PHE A 28 -13.31 -18.69 -27.50
N GLY A 29 -12.72 -19.36 -28.49
CA GLY A 29 -13.40 -20.32 -29.33
C GLY A 29 -13.89 -21.54 -28.54
N GLY A 30 -13.05 -22.10 -27.66
CA GLY A 30 -13.41 -23.21 -26.77
C GLY A 30 -14.52 -22.81 -25.78
N MET A 31 -14.48 -21.61 -25.21
CA MET A 31 -15.56 -21.08 -24.35
C MET A 31 -16.85 -20.88 -25.16
N GLY A 32 -16.75 -20.30 -26.35
CA GLY A 32 -17.91 -20.11 -27.24
C GLY A 32 -18.57 -21.38 -27.69
N MET A 33 -17.79 -22.43 -27.96
CA MET A 33 -18.33 -23.76 -28.30
C MET A 33 -19.08 -24.44 -27.12
N LYS A 34 -18.60 -24.24 -25.87
CA LYS A 34 -19.22 -24.85 -24.68
C LYS A 34 -20.43 -24.05 -24.18
N MET A 35 -20.38 -22.74 -24.22
CA MET A 35 -21.42 -21.87 -23.64
C MET A 35 -22.40 -21.30 -24.68
N GLY A 36 -22.07 -21.40 -25.97
CA GLY A 36 -22.72 -20.66 -27.04
C GLY A 36 -22.16 -19.23 -27.14
N GLY A 37 -21.85 -18.76 -28.36
CA GLY A 37 -21.18 -17.46 -28.57
C GLY A 37 -21.93 -16.28 -27.98
N VAL A 38 -23.27 -16.22 -28.16
CA VAL A 38 -24.12 -15.15 -27.61
C VAL A 38 -24.12 -15.18 -26.08
N ASN A 39 -24.23 -16.37 -25.49
CA ASN A 39 -24.25 -16.53 -24.04
C ASN A 39 -22.89 -16.17 -23.40
N MET A 40 -21.80 -16.52 -24.07
CA MET A 40 -20.45 -16.11 -23.67
C MET A 40 -20.31 -14.58 -23.64
N LEU A 41 -20.72 -13.88 -24.70
CA LEU A 41 -20.67 -12.41 -24.77
C LEU A 41 -21.54 -11.76 -23.69
N ASN A 42 -22.77 -12.25 -23.51
CA ASN A 42 -23.65 -11.74 -22.45
C ASN A 42 -23.05 -11.95 -21.06
N THR A 43 -22.44 -13.09 -20.80
CA THR A 43 -21.78 -13.37 -19.52
C THR A 43 -20.58 -12.43 -19.31
N LEU A 44 -19.75 -12.22 -20.32
CA LEU A 44 -18.62 -11.30 -20.26
C LEU A 44 -19.09 -9.86 -19.96
N MET A 45 -20.12 -9.39 -20.68
CA MET A 45 -20.65 -8.06 -20.50
C MET A 45 -21.27 -7.86 -19.12
N ASN A 46 -22.12 -8.81 -18.68
CA ASN A 46 -22.75 -8.75 -17.35
C ASN A 46 -21.74 -8.84 -16.23
N THR A 47 -20.74 -9.73 -16.34
CA THR A 47 -19.68 -9.83 -15.33
C THR A 47 -18.86 -8.55 -15.28
N GLY A 48 -18.47 -7.99 -16.43
CA GLY A 48 -17.75 -6.72 -16.49
C GLY A 48 -18.56 -5.56 -15.86
N TYR A 49 -19.85 -5.48 -16.18
CA TYR A 49 -20.76 -4.49 -15.60
C TYR A 49 -20.88 -4.62 -14.08
N GLN A 50 -21.15 -5.83 -13.58
CA GLN A 50 -21.25 -6.09 -12.13
C GLN A 50 -19.95 -5.80 -11.38
N LEU A 51 -18.81 -6.25 -11.91
CA LEU A 51 -17.52 -5.99 -11.31
C LEU A 51 -17.21 -4.48 -11.25
N LEU A 52 -17.54 -3.76 -12.33
CA LEU A 52 -17.28 -2.31 -12.38
C LEU A 52 -18.18 -1.55 -11.41
N LEU A 53 -19.49 -1.77 -11.46
CA LEU A 53 -20.46 -0.97 -10.69
C LEU A 53 -20.58 -1.44 -9.25
N GLU A 54 -20.71 -2.74 -9.01
CA GLU A 54 -20.97 -3.24 -7.67
C GLU A 54 -19.70 -3.43 -6.82
N THR A 55 -18.55 -3.66 -7.47
CA THR A 55 -17.29 -3.88 -6.73
C THR A 55 -16.39 -2.66 -6.81
N VAL A 56 -16.00 -2.22 -8.02
CA VAL A 56 -15.00 -1.16 -8.18
C VAL A 56 -15.52 0.17 -7.66
N PHE A 57 -16.72 0.59 -8.05
CA PHE A 57 -17.30 1.85 -7.55
C PHE A 57 -17.58 1.82 -6.05
N TYR A 58 -17.96 0.68 -5.50
CA TYR A 58 -18.14 0.53 -4.07
C TYR A 58 -16.81 0.68 -3.30
N ILE A 59 -15.73 0.04 -3.78
CA ILE A 59 -14.39 0.21 -3.19
C ILE A 59 -13.91 1.65 -3.35
N MET A 60 -14.14 2.28 -4.49
CA MET A 60 -13.80 3.71 -4.69
C MET A 60 -14.51 4.63 -3.71
N ALA A 61 -15.81 4.42 -3.47
CA ALA A 61 -16.55 5.19 -2.48
C ALA A 61 -15.97 5.03 -1.07
N ILE A 62 -15.63 3.80 -0.66
CA ILE A 62 -14.96 3.54 0.61
C ILE A 62 -13.59 4.21 0.66
N ALA A 63 -12.81 4.17 -0.42
CA ALA A 63 -11.50 4.80 -0.49
C ALA A 63 -11.59 6.33 -0.33
N VAL A 64 -12.59 6.97 -0.93
CA VAL A 64 -12.84 8.41 -0.77
C VAL A 64 -13.21 8.75 0.68
N LEU A 65 -14.11 7.98 1.31
CA LEU A 65 -14.47 8.18 2.71
C LEU A 65 -13.29 7.93 3.65
N ALA A 66 -12.53 6.88 3.43
CA ALA A 66 -11.33 6.58 4.21
C ALA A 66 -10.27 7.68 4.06
N GLY A 67 -10.10 8.22 2.85
CA GLY A 67 -9.22 9.35 2.58
C GLY A 67 -9.65 10.63 3.33
N ALA A 68 -10.96 10.92 3.36
CA ALA A 68 -11.50 12.04 4.12
C ALA A 68 -11.26 11.88 5.63
N ILE A 69 -11.52 10.69 6.19
CA ILE A 69 -11.27 10.38 7.61
C ILE A 69 -9.77 10.48 7.91
N SER A 70 -8.91 9.96 7.04
CA SER A 70 -7.46 10.06 7.17
C SER A 70 -6.98 11.51 7.17
N GLY A 71 -7.55 12.36 6.31
CA GLY A 71 -7.29 13.80 6.28
C GLY A 71 -7.65 14.48 7.60
N LEU A 72 -8.84 14.18 8.15
CA LEU A 72 -9.26 14.69 9.45
C LEU A 72 -8.33 14.21 10.58
N PHE A 73 -7.96 12.93 10.59
CA PHE A 73 -7.03 12.40 11.59
C PHE A 73 -5.66 13.06 11.53
N SER A 74 -5.18 13.40 10.32
CA SER A 74 -3.95 14.16 10.14
C SER A 74 -4.09 15.58 10.68
N GLU A 75 -5.14 16.28 10.31
CA GLU A 75 -5.38 17.67 10.69
C GLU A 75 -5.53 17.85 12.21
N PHE A 76 -6.25 16.94 12.87
CA PHE A 76 -6.44 16.98 14.32
C PHE A 76 -5.33 16.31 15.14
N GLY A 77 -4.26 15.83 14.49
CA GLY A 77 -3.08 15.25 15.14
C GLY A 77 -3.28 13.85 15.70
N VAL A 78 -4.35 13.13 15.31
CA VAL A 78 -4.59 11.74 15.70
C VAL A 78 -3.48 10.85 15.17
N ILE A 79 -3.04 11.08 13.91
CA ILE A 79 -1.92 10.34 13.29
C ILE A 79 -0.64 10.51 14.13
N SER A 80 -0.33 11.73 14.57
CA SER A 80 0.85 12.00 15.41
C SER A 80 0.76 11.29 16.77
N MET A 81 -0.41 11.25 17.37
CA MET A 81 -0.65 10.53 18.62
C MET A 81 -0.43 9.02 18.46
N VAL A 82 -1.02 8.43 17.42
CA VAL A 82 -0.85 6.98 17.12
C VAL A 82 0.60 6.67 16.75
N ASN A 83 1.27 7.54 16.01
CA ASN A 83 2.68 7.41 15.68
C ASN A 83 3.54 7.37 16.95
N LYS A 84 3.30 8.28 17.90
CA LYS A 84 4.02 8.30 19.18
C LYS A 84 3.83 7.02 19.99
N LEU A 85 2.63 6.44 19.94
CA LEU A 85 2.32 5.17 20.60
C LEU A 85 3.02 3.97 19.92
N LEU A 86 3.08 3.95 18.60
CA LEU A 86 3.65 2.83 17.82
C LEU A 86 5.18 2.93 17.68
N SER A 87 5.75 4.13 17.70
CA SER A 87 7.18 4.36 17.53
C SER A 87 8.07 3.46 18.40
N PRO A 88 7.83 3.30 19.71
CA PRO A 88 8.67 2.45 20.56
C PRO A 88 8.60 0.98 20.20
N LEU A 89 7.50 0.53 19.57
CA LEU A 89 7.31 -0.85 19.14
C LEU A 89 8.08 -1.19 17.85
N MET A 90 8.44 -0.20 17.04
CA MET A 90 9.13 -0.41 15.76
C MET A 90 10.50 -1.06 15.94
N LYS A 91 11.27 -0.65 16.94
CA LYS A 91 12.61 -1.18 17.18
C LYS A 91 12.60 -2.65 17.61
N PRO A 92 11.84 -3.07 18.65
CA PRO A 92 11.83 -4.47 19.09
C PRO A 92 11.16 -5.41 18.08
N LEU A 93 10.09 -5.00 17.41
CA LEU A 93 9.34 -5.86 16.49
C LEU A 93 10.02 -5.95 15.12
N TYR A 94 10.37 -4.81 14.53
CA TYR A 94 10.80 -4.71 13.14
C TYR A 94 12.31 -4.42 12.98
N ASN A 95 13.00 -4.04 14.05
CA ASN A 95 14.38 -3.53 13.98
C ASN A 95 14.50 -2.30 13.02
N LEU A 96 13.47 -1.47 13.03
CA LEU A 96 13.37 -0.22 12.26
C LEU A 96 13.31 0.97 13.23
N PRO A 97 13.70 2.18 12.78
CA PRO A 97 13.53 3.39 13.58
C PRO A 97 12.05 3.69 13.81
N GLY A 98 11.75 4.45 14.87
CA GLY A 98 10.37 4.83 15.24
C GLY A 98 9.61 5.53 14.11
N ALA A 99 10.31 6.26 13.26
CA ALA A 99 9.74 6.91 12.08
C ALA A 99 9.00 5.93 11.14
N ALA A 100 9.36 4.64 11.13
CA ALA A 100 8.67 3.62 10.33
C ALA A 100 7.19 3.47 10.72
N ALA A 101 6.81 3.82 11.96
CA ALA A 101 5.41 3.80 12.39
C ALA A 101 4.54 4.74 11.56
N LEU A 102 5.06 5.90 11.17
CA LEU A 102 4.35 6.81 10.27
C LEU A 102 4.05 6.13 8.92
N GLY A 103 5.02 5.39 8.38
CA GLY A 103 4.85 4.62 7.17
C GLY A 103 3.73 3.58 7.28
N VAL A 104 3.68 2.84 8.39
CA VAL A 104 2.61 1.86 8.67
C VAL A 104 1.23 2.53 8.72
N ILE A 105 1.12 3.63 9.48
CA ILE A 105 -0.15 4.34 9.65
C ILE A 105 -0.63 4.90 8.31
N THR A 106 0.25 5.60 7.60
CA THR A 106 -0.09 6.24 6.32
C THR A 106 -0.53 5.20 5.29
N THR A 107 0.15 4.08 5.22
CA THR A 107 -0.20 2.98 4.30
C THR A 107 -1.50 2.29 4.67
N TYR A 108 -1.73 2.08 5.96
CA TYR A 108 -2.97 1.46 6.45
C TYR A 108 -4.20 2.33 6.16
N LEU A 109 -4.06 3.64 6.31
CA LEU A 109 -5.14 4.62 6.07
C LEU A 109 -5.32 4.94 4.58
N SER A 110 -4.32 4.70 3.74
CA SER A 110 -4.32 5.05 2.33
C SER A 110 -4.04 3.80 1.46
N ASP A 111 -2.86 3.74 0.84
CA ASP A 111 -2.49 2.66 -0.08
C ASP A 111 -0.98 2.40 -0.04
N ASN A 112 -0.56 1.28 -0.60
CA ASN A 112 0.83 0.86 -0.69
C ASN A 112 1.79 1.94 -1.27
N PRO A 113 1.48 2.68 -2.35
CA PRO A 113 2.34 3.74 -2.85
C PRO A 113 2.66 4.85 -1.86
N ALA A 114 1.84 5.05 -0.82
CA ALA A 114 2.06 6.09 0.17
C ALA A 114 3.41 5.95 0.90
N ILE A 115 3.86 4.72 1.17
CA ILE A 115 5.16 4.50 1.81
C ILE A 115 6.33 4.79 0.88
N LEU A 116 6.14 4.65 -0.44
CA LEU A 116 7.16 5.02 -1.42
C LEU A 116 7.33 6.54 -1.48
N GLY A 117 6.22 7.28 -1.46
CA GLY A 117 6.26 8.74 -1.36
C GLY A 117 6.98 9.23 -0.10
N LEU A 118 6.71 8.60 1.05
CA LEU A 118 7.46 8.87 2.28
C LEU A 118 8.94 8.51 2.14
N ALA A 119 9.27 7.38 1.52
CA ALA A 119 10.65 6.96 1.31
C ALA A 119 11.44 7.88 0.35
N GLU A 120 10.77 8.69 -0.47
CA GLU A 120 11.39 9.72 -1.31
C GLU A 120 11.64 11.03 -0.55
N ASP A 121 10.90 11.30 0.51
CA ASP A 121 11.06 12.50 1.34
C ASP A 121 12.39 12.45 2.10
N LYS A 122 13.20 13.52 1.95
CA LYS A 122 14.52 13.64 2.59
C LYS A 122 14.40 13.67 4.11
N ASN A 123 13.37 14.34 4.64
CA ASN A 123 13.16 14.46 6.09
C ASN A 123 12.75 13.13 6.72
N PHE A 124 12.07 12.28 5.99
CA PHE A 124 11.75 10.93 6.43
C PHE A 124 12.94 9.98 6.29
N ARG A 125 13.65 10.01 5.14
CA ARG A 125 14.79 9.12 4.84
C ARG A 125 15.95 9.25 5.80
N LYS A 126 16.19 10.43 6.37
CA LYS A 126 17.33 10.66 7.28
C LYS A 126 17.32 9.76 8.52
N TYR A 127 16.14 9.27 8.93
CA TYR A 127 16.02 8.36 10.08
C TYR A 127 16.42 6.92 9.78
N PHE A 128 16.59 6.56 8.52
CA PHE A 128 16.85 5.20 8.08
C PHE A 128 18.28 5.00 7.63
N LYS A 129 18.82 3.86 8.02
CA LYS A 129 20.06 3.36 7.41
C LYS A 129 19.74 2.77 6.02
N LYS A 130 20.72 2.75 5.13
CA LYS A 130 20.55 2.26 3.74
C LYS A 130 19.93 0.86 3.68
N PHE A 131 20.33 -0.05 4.56
CA PHE A 131 19.77 -1.40 4.61
C PHE A 131 18.32 -1.47 5.13
N GLN A 132 17.84 -0.45 5.85
CA GLN A 132 16.49 -0.42 6.42
C GLN A 132 15.44 0.11 5.44
N LEU A 133 15.83 1.00 4.54
CA LEU A 133 14.90 1.67 3.62
C LEU A 133 14.12 0.68 2.72
N PRO A 134 14.75 -0.33 2.10
CA PRO A 134 14.02 -1.30 1.29
C PRO A 134 12.95 -2.09 2.07
N ALA A 135 13.15 -2.30 3.39
CA ALA A 135 12.19 -3.04 4.21
C ALA A 135 10.85 -2.29 4.41
N LEU A 136 10.81 -0.98 4.12
CA LEU A 136 9.56 -0.21 4.14
C LEU A 136 8.56 -0.74 3.10
N THR A 137 9.02 -1.26 1.96
CA THR A 137 8.12 -1.83 0.95
C THR A 137 7.34 -3.04 1.48
N ASN A 138 7.94 -3.81 2.39
CA ASN A 138 7.29 -4.94 3.05
C ASN A 138 6.18 -4.48 4.00
N LEU A 139 6.39 -3.37 4.71
CA LEU A 139 5.36 -2.73 5.52
C LEU A 139 4.23 -2.21 4.64
N GLY A 140 4.56 -1.55 3.52
CA GLY A 140 3.61 -1.08 2.54
C GLY A 140 2.72 -2.20 2.01
N THR A 141 3.32 -3.32 1.63
CA THR A 141 2.59 -4.49 1.12
C THR A 141 1.69 -5.13 2.19
N SER A 142 2.17 -5.18 3.44
CA SER A 142 1.41 -5.83 4.53
C SER A 142 0.24 -5.00 5.03
N PHE A 143 0.35 -3.68 5.01
CA PHE A 143 -0.63 -2.75 5.57
C PHE A 143 -1.37 -1.90 4.53
N GLY A 144 -0.97 -1.97 3.26
CA GLY A 144 -1.59 -1.20 2.19
C GLY A 144 -3.10 -1.45 2.10
N MET A 145 -3.86 -0.39 1.99
CA MET A 145 -5.33 -0.40 1.94
C MET A 145 -6.01 -1.03 3.17
N GLY A 146 -5.31 -1.17 4.31
CA GLY A 146 -5.82 -1.89 5.48
C GLY A 146 -7.17 -1.40 5.97
N LEU A 147 -7.38 -0.08 6.06
CA LEU A 147 -8.67 0.51 6.43
C LEU A 147 -9.74 0.23 5.39
N ILE A 148 -9.42 0.39 4.12
CA ILE A 148 -10.35 0.20 2.99
C ILE A 148 -10.81 -1.25 2.93
N VAL A 149 -9.87 -2.20 2.96
CA VAL A 149 -10.15 -3.64 2.93
C VAL A 149 -10.95 -4.07 4.17
N SER A 150 -10.55 -3.60 5.36
CA SER A 150 -11.26 -3.91 6.61
C SER A 150 -12.71 -3.41 6.57
N THR A 151 -12.94 -2.18 6.11
CA THR A 151 -14.27 -1.58 6.00
C THR A 151 -15.12 -2.31 4.96
N PHE A 152 -14.54 -2.64 3.81
CA PHE A 152 -15.19 -3.42 2.76
C PHE A 152 -15.64 -4.79 3.30
N MET A 153 -14.74 -5.52 3.95
CA MET A 153 -15.03 -6.85 4.49
C MET A 153 -16.09 -6.84 5.58
N ILE A 154 -16.09 -5.82 6.46
CA ILE A 154 -17.14 -5.66 7.50
C ILE A 154 -18.50 -5.38 6.84
N GLY A 155 -18.54 -4.64 5.74
CA GLY A 155 -19.76 -4.32 5.00
C GLY A 155 -20.37 -5.52 4.24
N LEU A 156 -19.63 -6.60 4.02
CA LEU A 156 -20.15 -7.79 3.34
C LEU A 156 -21.15 -8.53 4.21
N LYS A 157 -22.34 -8.77 3.64
CA LYS A 157 -23.39 -9.60 4.28
C LYS A 157 -23.16 -11.08 3.94
N LEU A 158 -22.48 -11.80 4.82
CA LEU A 158 -22.30 -13.25 4.68
C LEU A 158 -23.38 -14.01 5.43
N LYS A 159 -23.99 -15.02 4.80
CA LYS A 159 -24.96 -15.93 5.45
C LYS A 159 -24.22 -16.75 6.52
N GLY A 160 -24.49 -16.45 7.79
CA GLY A 160 -24.00 -17.24 8.94
C GLY A 160 -22.56 -16.98 9.38
N GLY A 161 -21.89 -15.91 8.91
CA GLY A 161 -20.52 -15.58 9.26
C GLY A 161 -20.36 -14.26 10.05
N HIS A 162 -19.38 -14.22 10.95
CA HIS A 162 -18.96 -13.01 11.66
C HIS A 162 -17.79 -12.35 10.90
N THR A 163 -18.09 -11.45 9.97
CA THR A 163 -17.08 -10.73 9.17
C THR A 163 -16.12 -9.92 10.02
N GLY A 164 -16.58 -9.34 11.14
CA GLY A 164 -15.73 -8.60 12.07
C GLY A 164 -14.61 -9.43 12.67
N THR A 165 -14.89 -10.68 13.08
CA THR A 165 -13.86 -11.59 13.61
C THR A 165 -12.85 -11.95 12.53
N ALA A 166 -13.29 -12.21 11.30
CA ALA A 166 -12.40 -12.50 10.17
C ALA A 166 -11.46 -11.32 9.87
N VAL A 167 -11.98 -10.09 9.92
CA VAL A 167 -11.18 -8.86 9.74
C VAL A 167 -10.14 -8.70 10.84
N LEU A 168 -10.50 -8.95 12.12
CA LEU A 168 -9.54 -8.92 13.21
C LEU A 168 -8.42 -9.95 13.02
N VAL A 169 -8.76 -11.19 12.71
CA VAL A 169 -7.77 -12.25 12.43
C VAL A 169 -6.88 -11.87 11.24
N GLY A 170 -7.46 -11.31 10.18
CA GLY A 170 -6.71 -10.82 9.01
C GLY A 170 -5.69 -9.73 9.38
N ASN A 171 -6.11 -8.74 10.16
CA ASN A 171 -5.20 -7.67 10.61
C ASN A 171 -4.09 -8.21 11.54
N PHE A 172 -4.40 -9.12 12.45
CA PHE A 172 -3.38 -9.79 13.28
C PHE A 172 -2.39 -10.58 12.42
N SER A 173 -2.89 -11.31 11.44
CA SER A 173 -2.04 -12.06 10.49
C SER A 173 -1.13 -11.14 9.70
N ALA A 174 -1.63 -9.97 9.28
CA ALA A 174 -0.84 -8.94 8.60
C ALA A 174 0.31 -8.42 9.50
N ILE A 175 0.05 -8.20 10.79
CA ILE A 175 1.09 -7.78 11.75
C ILE A 175 2.18 -8.88 11.85
N ILE A 176 1.80 -10.13 12.06
CA ILE A 176 2.77 -11.24 12.19
C ILE A 176 3.55 -11.41 10.88
N GLY A 177 2.85 -11.43 9.75
CA GLY A 177 3.46 -11.55 8.43
C GLY A 177 4.43 -10.43 8.12
N SER A 178 4.08 -9.18 8.49
CA SER A 178 4.95 -8.02 8.29
C SER A 178 6.22 -8.10 9.14
N ILE A 179 6.15 -8.56 10.38
CA ILE A 179 7.32 -8.74 11.25
C ILE A 179 8.30 -9.75 10.62
N ILE A 180 7.78 -10.88 10.18
CA ILE A 180 8.59 -11.93 9.54
C ILE A 180 9.20 -11.40 8.23
N SER A 181 8.40 -10.83 7.38
CA SER A 181 8.79 -10.29 6.07
C SER A 181 9.87 -9.22 6.18
N VAL A 182 9.68 -8.24 7.06
CA VAL A 182 10.64 -7.16 7.31
C VAL A 182 11.96 -7.72 7.85
N ARG A 183 11.92 -8.66 8.80
CA ARG A 183 13.15 -9.24 9.37
C ARG A 183 13.92 -10.06 8.34
N ILE A 184 13.23 -10.79 7.48
CA ILE A 184 13.86 -11.51 6.36
C ILE A 184 14.53 -10.52 5.42
N MET A 185 13.80 -9.46 5.01
CA MET A 185 14.33 -8.42 4.13
C MET A 185 15.58 -7.78 4.72
N LEU A 186 15.53 -7.38 5.99
CA LEU A 186 16.67 -6.78 6.68
C LEU A 186 17.87 -7.74 6.76
N HIS A 187 17.66 -9.04 6.81
CA HIS A 187 18.76 -10.02 6.80
C HIS A 187 19.52 -9.98 5.46
N PHE A 188 18.81 -9.90 4.34
CA PHE A 188 19.43 -9.83 3.03
C PHE A 188 20.04 -8.44 2.75
N THR A 189 19.32 -7.38 3.04
CA THR A 189 19.79 -6.00 2.77
C THR A 189 20.99 -5.60 3.62
N LYS A 190 21.16 -6.17 4.84
CA LYS A 190 22.39 -5.97 5.64
C LYS A 190 23.63 -6.51 4.95
N LYS A 191 23.52 -7.62 4.21
CA LYS A 191 24.64 -8.17 3.46
C LYS A 191 25.02 -7.32 2.26
N GLU A 192 24.04 -6.66 1.66
CA GLU A 192 24.22 -5.87 0.44
C GLU A 192 24.71 -4.45 0.74
N TYR A 193 24.08 -3.78 1.72
CA TYR A 193 24.33 -2.35 2.01
C TYR A 193 25.19 -2.10 3.26
N GLY A 194 25.57 -3.13 4.01
CA GLY A 194 26.24 -2.94 5.31
C GLY A 194 25.27 -2.38 6.39
N THR A 195 25.80 -2.13 7.59
CA THR A 195 24.99 -1.75 8.76
C THR A 195 25.18 -0.32 9.24
N GLU A 196 26.19 0.41 8.74
CA GLU A 196 26.62 1.68 9.32
C GLU A 196 26.14 2.92 8.59
N GLU A 197 25.89 2.83 7.27
CA GLU A 197 25.57 3.99 6.47
C GLU A 197 24.10 4.40 6.59
N TYR A 198 23.87 5.68 6.93
CA TYR A 198 22.57 6.33 6.84
C TYR A 198 22.25 6.71 5.39
N CYS A 199 20.96 6.81 5.07
CA CYS A 199 20.50 7.23 3.74
C CYS A 199 20.88 8.69 3.43
N ILE A 200 20.92 9.52 4.47
CA ILE A 200 21.33 10.95 4.41
C ILE A 200 22.17 11.20 5.66
N GLN A 201 23.29 11.89 5.51
CA GLN A 201 24.09 12.34 6.65
C GLN A 201 23.34 13.45 7.37
N PHE A 202 23.25 13.37 8.71
CA PHE A 202 22.67 14.43 9.53
C PHE A 202 23.56 15.67 9.48
N GLU A 203 22.98 16.85 9.28
CA GLU A 203 23.58 18.10 9.73
C GLU A 203 23.35 18.20 11.25
N GLU A 204 24.37 18.58 11.98
CA GLU A 204 24.59 18.41 13.44
C GLU A 204 23.53 19.02 14.39
N HIS A 205 22.43 19.60 13.92
CA HIS A 205 21.47 20.38 14.73
C HIS A 205 19.97 20.09 14.52
N GLU A 206 19.58 18.98 13.93
CA GLU A 206 18.16 18.66 13.80
C GLU A 206 17.69 17.65 14.86
N ASP A 207 16.88 18.12 15.80
CA ASP A 207 16.31 17.29 16.86
C ASP A 207 15.15 16.45 16.33
N MET A 208 15.30 15.13 16.42
CA MET A 208 14.30 14.15 15.93
C MET A 208 12.94 14.32 16.62
N ASP A 209 12.94 14.68 17.90
CA ASP A 209 11.70 14.85 18.67
C ASP A 209 10.92 16.11 18.25
N ALA A 210 11.61 17.15 17.80
CA ALA A 210 10.97 18.38 17.33
C ALA A 210 10.20 18.15 16.03
N ILE A 211 10.76 17.39 15.09
CA ILE A 211 10.10 17.11 13.79
C ILE A 211 8.91 16.15 13.94
N MET A 212 9.04 15.15 14.83
CA MET A 212 7.95 14.19 15.09
C MET A 212 6.80 14.79 15.90
N ASN A 213 7.05 15.88 16.63
CA ASN A 213 6.05 16.56 17.46
C ASN A 213 5.44 17.82 16.80
N THR A 214 6.00 18.29 15.68
CA THR A 214 5.44 19.41 14.93
C THR A 214 4.52 18.91 13.81
N ARG A 215 3.40 19.58 13.62
CA ARG A 215 2.47 19.38 12.49
C ARG A 215 2.22 20.73 11.84
N GLU A 216 2.13 20.73 10.52
CA GLU A 216 1.60 21.90 9.81
C GLU A 216 0.10 22.01 10.11
N ILE A 217 -0.32 23.18 10.57
CA ILE A 217 -1.72 23.48 10.89
C ILE A 217 -2.20 24.48 9.84
N ARG A 218 -3.32 24.15 9.17
CA ARG A 218 -3.97 25.14 8.30
C ARG A 218 -4.51 26.29 9.14
N ASP A 219 -4.30 27.51 8.67
CA ASP A 219 -4.82 28.72 9.33
C ASP A 219 -6.34 28.65 9.39
N GLY A 220 -6.88 28.69 10.60
CA GLY A 220 -8.31 28.64 10.88
C GLY A 220 -8.65 28.02 12.22
N GLY A 221 -9.83 28.32 12.75
CA GLY A 221 -10.37 27.67 13.92
C GLY A 221 -10.77 26.20 13.66
N ILE A 222 -11.15 25.46 14.72
CA ILE A 222 -11.54 24.04 14.64
C ILE A 222 -12.56 23.79 13.50
N GLY A 223 -13.53 24.68 13.32
CA GLY A 223 -14.52 24.58 12.23
C GLY A 223 -13.94 24.77 10.83
N GLY A 224 -12.93 25.62 10.67
CA GLY A 224 -12.26 25.85 9.37
C GLY A 224 -11.28 24.76 8.98
N ARG A 225 -10.91 23.87 9.91
CA ARG A 225 -10.04 22.72 9.63
C ARG A 225 -10.81 21.47 9.18
N ALA A 226 -12.12 21.45 9.37
CA ALA A 226 -12.98 20.32 9.01
C ALA A 226 -13.67 20.48 7.65
N ILE A 227 -13.51 21.63 7.00
CA ILE A 227 -14.00 21.96 5.67
C ILE A 227 -12.82 21.91 4.68
#